data_04345d9a43e44ce6127ad39fb18106c2
#
_entry.id   04345d9a43e44ce6127ad39fb18106c2
#
_cell.length_a   1.000
_cell.length_b   1.000
_cell.length_c   1.000
_cell.angle_alpha   90.00
_cell.angle_beta   90.00
_cell.angle_gamma   90.00
#
_symmetry.space_group_name_H-M   'P 1'
#
loop_
_entity.id
_entity.type
_entity.pdbx_description
1 polymer ?
#
loop_
_entity_poly.entity_id
_entity_poly.type
_entity_poly.pdbx_seq_one_letter_code
_entity_poly.pdbx_strand_id
1 'polypeptide(L)'
;DLGGGIYGGENAKTNFTIGDRTVAIIDNATKTMKVFKNKKFLRAIPVSLGRDYQYDTPNGRYVIGDEHPQLVMDSETFGLAHDAGGYRTTVDWATQMSYSGIYVHSAPWSVWAQGNTNTSHGCVNVTPEAAQWFQETMKRGDVVRVFNTYGETLNALDGLGDWNMSWDEWSKGNTDANQ
;
A
#
# COMPACT_ATOMS: atom_id res chain seq x y z
N ASP A 1 4.23 1.92 29.09
CA ASP A 1 3.09 1.10 29.51
C ASP A 1 3.07 -0.16 28.63
N LEU A 2 2.99 -1.32 29.26
CA LEU A 2 2.88 -2.62 28.58
C LEU A 2 1.44 -3.15 28.55
N GLY A 3 0.48 -2.32 28.94
CA GLY A 3 -0.92 -2.67 29.14
C GLY A 3 -1.20 -3.26 30.52
N GLY A 4 -2.48 -3.20 30.97
CA GLY A 4 -2.90 -3.75 32.26
C GLY A 4 -2.23 -3.16 33.51
N GLY A 5 -1.68 -1.93 33.41
CA GLY A 5 -0.97 -1.27 34.51
C GLY A 5 0.45 -1.78 34.75
N ILE A 6 1.03 -2.46 33.78
CA ILE A 6 2.42 -2.93 33.85
C ILE A 6 3.31 -1.90 33.15
N TYR A 7 4.30 -1.39 33.85
CA TYR A 7 5.28 -0.42 33.37
C TYR A 7 6.67 -1.03 33.36
N GLY A 8 7.53 -0.57 32.43
CA GLY A 8 8.95 -0.91 32.45
C GLY A 8 9.62 -0.33 33.71
N GLY A 9 10.55 -1.08 34.31
CA GLY A 9 11.25 -0.66 35.52
C GLY A 9 12.25 0.48 35.33
N GLU A 10 12.66 0.75 34.08
CA GLU A 10 13.65 1.78 33.74
C GLU A 10 13.30 2.48 32.42
N ASN A 11 13.68 3.75 32.31
CA ASN A 11 13.58 4.49 31.04
C ASN A 11 14.66 4.00 30.08
N ALA A 12 14.25 3.54 28.88
CA ALA A 12 15.17 3.19 27.82
C ALA A 12 15.34 4.37 26.84
N LYS A 13 16.58 4.63 26.44
CA LYS A 13 16.93 5.62 25.40
C LYS A 13 17.80 4.96 24.36
N THR A 14 17.45 5.14 23.10
CA THR A 14 18.28 4.70 21.97
C THR A 14 18.51 5.84 21.00
N ASN A 15 19.59 5.78 20.26
CA ASN A 15 19.87 6.69 19.14
C ASN A 15 19.83 5.88 17.85
N PHE A 16 19.23 6.46 16.82
CA PHE A 16 19.18 5.88 15.48
C PHE A 16 19.37 6.96 14.42
N THR A 17 19.80 6.55 13.24
CA THR A 17 19.92 7.43 12.09
C THR A 17 18.79 7.09 11.12
N ILE A 18 18.06 8.12 10.69
CA ILE A 18 17.06 7.97 9.64
C ILE A 18 17.80 7.77 8.32
N GLY A 19 17.53 6.65 7.66
CA GLY A 19 18.10 6.30 6.37
C GLY A 19 17.46 7.04 5.19
N ASP A 20 17.68 6.53 3.98
CA ASP A 20 17.04 7.04 2.77
C ASP A 20 15.52 6.91 2.87
N ARG A 21 14.82 7.92 2.35
CA ARG A 21 13.37 7.93 2.25
C ARG A 21 12.95 7.74 0.80
N THR A 22 12.27 6.63 0.50
CA THR A 22 11.63 6.40 -0.79
C THR A 22 10.12 6.61 -0.66
N VAL A 23 9.51 7.26 -1.64
CA VAL A 23 8.07 7.54 -1.66
C VAL A 23 7.55 7.32 -3.07
N ALA A 24 6.49 6.55 -3.19
CA ALA A 24 5.69 6.44 -4.41
C ALA A 24 4.41 7.27 -4.28
N ILE A 25 4.06 8.00 -5.31
CA ILE A 25 2.85 8.83 -5.38
C ILE A 25 2.04 8.35 -6.59
N ILE A 26 0.86 7.80 -6.32
CA ILE A 26 -0.06 7.27 -7.32
C ILE A 26 -1.22 8.25 -7.46
N ASP A 27 -1.35 8.82 -8.64
CA ASP A 27 -2.46 9.71 -9.01
C ASP A 27 -3.39 8.98 -9.98
N ASN A 28 -4.59 8.65 -9.50
CA ASN A 28 -5.59 7.98 -10.32
C ASN A 28 -6.13 8.87 -11.47
N ALA A 29 -6.10 10.18 -11.33
CA ALA A 29 -6.55 11.07 -12.41
C ALA A 29 -5.63 10.98 -13.65
N THR A 30 -4.34 10.76 -13.44
CA THR A 30 -3.35 10.61 -14.50
C THR A 30 -2.95 9.16 -14.76
N LYS A 31 -3.47 8.20 -13.97
CA LYS A 31 -3.10 6.78 -14.02
C LYS A 31 -1.58 6.56 -13.99
N THR A 32 -0.91 7.35 -13.16
CA THR A 32 0.56 7.37 -13.08
C THR A 32 1.05 7.26 -11.65
N MET A 33 2.03 6.41 -11.42
CA MET A 33 2.82 6.35 -10.19
C MET A 33 4.16 7.05 -10.42
N LYS A 34 4.51 8.01 -9.56
CA LYS A 34 5.81 8.69 -9.54
C LYS A 34 6.59 8.28 -8.31
N VAL A 35 7.81 7.80 -8.48
CA VAL A 35 8.69 7.36 -7.39
C VAL A 35 9.80 8.35 -7.17
N PHE A 36 10.06 8.67 -5.90
CA PHE A 36 11.08 9.63 -5.46
C PHE A 36 11.93 9.00 -4.36
N LYS A 37 13.24 9.26 -4.40
CA LYS A 37 14.17 8.93 -3.31
C LYS A 37 14.85 10.22 -2.82
N ASN A 38 14.75 10.50 -1.53
CA ASN A 38 15.28 11.73 -0.91
C ASN A 38 14.82 13.00 -1.65
N LYS A 39 13.54 13.06 -2.04
CA LYS A 39 12.91 14.12 -2.86
C LYS A 39 13.38 14.17 -4.33
N LYS A 40 14.34 13.36 -4.75
CA LYS A 40 14.78 13.28 -6.13
C LYS A 40 13.85 12.33 -6.90
N PHE A 41 13.32 12.80 -8.03
CA PHE A 41 12.52 11.98 -8.93
C PHE A 41 13.37 10.85 -9.51
N LEU A 42 12.83 9.62 -9.48
CA LEU A 42 13.47 8.44 -10.06
C LEU A 42 12.76 8.00 -11.34
N ARG A 43 11.45 7.77 -11.26
CA ARG A 43 10.70 7.15 -12.36
C ARG A 43 9.21 7.50 -12.29
N ALA A 44 8.57 7.58 -13.47
CA ALA A 44 7.12 7.54 -13.65
C ALA A 44 6.72 6.19 -14.26
N ILE A 45 5.68 5.56 -13.72
CA ILE A 45 5.19 4.23 -14.12
C ILE A 45 3.70 4.36 -14.42
N PRO A 46 3.23 4.00 -15.62
CA PRO A 46 1.80 3.87 -15.91
C PRO A 46 1.18 2.78 -15.03
N VAL A 47 0.00 3.04 -14.44
CA VAL A 47 -0.69 2.11 -13.57
C VAL A 47 -2.15 1.90 -14.00
N SER A 48 -2.71 0.76 -13.60
CA SER A 48 -4.15 0.49 -13.62
C SER A 48 -4.57 0.03 -12.23
N LEU A 49 -5.49 0.76 -11.62
CA LEU A 49 -5.95 0.54 -10.25
C LEU A 49 -7.22 -0.32 -10.23
N GLY A 50 -7.84 -0.43 -9.06
CA GLY A 50 -9.14 -1.05 -8.86
C GLY A 50 -10.23 -0.39 -9.69
N ARG A 51 -11.13 -1.20 -10.28
CA ARG A 51 -12.22 -0.73 -11.15
C ARG A 51 -13.09 0.31 -10.46
N ASP A 52 -13.24 1.45 -11.11
CA ASP A 52 -13.97 2.60 -10.60
C ASP A 52 -15.40 2.19 -10.19
N TYR A 53 -15.84 2.66 -9.02
CA TYR A 53 -17.16 2.42 -8.42
C TYR A 53 -17.51 0.95 -8.08
N GLN A 54 -16.57 0.04 -8.23
CA GLN A 54 -16.81 -1.38 -7.95
C GLN A 54 -15.76 -1.99 -7.01
N TYR A 55 -14.49 -1.72 -7.28
CA TYR A 55 -13.36 -2.26 -6.52
C TYR A 55 -12.26 -1.20 -6.34
N ASP A 56 -12.67 0.02 -6.09
CA ASP A 56 -11.76 1.16 -6.01
C ASP A 56 -10.58 0.88 -5.06
N THR A 57 -9.38 1.24 -5.50
CA THR A 57 -8.24 1.33 -4.60
C THR A 57 -8.48 2.47 -3.61
N PRO A 58 -8.50 2.25 -2.29
CA PRO A 58 -8.73 3.31 -1.32
C PRO A 58 -7.71 4.44 -1.42
N ASN A 59 -8.17 5.69 -1.23
CA ASN A 59 -7.28 6.82 -1.11
C ASN A 59 -6.55 6.80 0.23
N GLY A 60 -5.29 7.18 0.28
CA GLY A 60 -4.58 7.27 1.55
C GLY A 60 -3.09 7.07 1.48
N ARG A 61 -2.50 6.84 2.65
CA ARG A 61 -1.09 6.53 2.82
C ARG A 61 -0.96 5.06 3.19
N TYR A 62 -0.22 4.36 2.39
CA TYR A 62 0.15 2.96 2.58
C TYR A 62 1.61 2.88 2.98
N VAL A 63 1.96 1.82 3.68
CA VAL A 63 3.36 1.48 4.00
C VAL A 63 3.69 0.17 3.31
N ILE A 64 4.86 0.07 2.70
CA ILE A 64 5.32 -1.17 2.07
C ILE A 64 5.54 -2.24 3.14
N GLY A 65 4.90 -3.39 2.94
CA GLY A 65 5.00 -4.59 3.76
C GLY A 65 5.93 -5.63 3.16
N ASP A 66 5.41 -6.84 3.00
CA ASP A 66 6.17 -7.99 2.50
C ASP A 66 6.34 -7.94 0.99
N GLU A 67 7.48 -8.44 0.54
CA GLU A 67 7.87 -8.55 -0.87
C GLU A 67 7.85 -10.03 -1.28
N HIS A 68 7.09 -10.34 -2.34
CA HIS A 68 7.00 -11.69 -2.87
C HIS A 68 7.47 -11.71 -4.31
N PRO A 69 8.52 -12.46 -4.65
CA PRO A 69 8.91 -12.67 -6.06
C PRO A 69 7.78 -13.26 -6.88
N GLN A 70 6.98 -14.14 -6.25
CA GLN A 70 5.76 -14.71 -6.81
C GLN A 70 4.72 -14.93 -5.70
N LEU A 71 3.45 -14.65 -6.00
CA LEU A 71 2.34 -14.78 -5.06
C LEU A 71 1.11 -15.34 -5.78
N VAL A 72 0.42 -16.31 -5.15
CA VAL A 72 -0.91 -16.72 -5.58
C VAL A 72 -1.93 -15.78 -4.95
N MET A 73 -2.61 -15.00 -5.78
CA MET A 73 -3.71 -14.16 -5.38
C MET A 73 -5.03 -14.91 -5.56
N ASP A 74 -5.82 -14.98 -4.50
CA ASP A 74 -7.08 -15.68 -4.48
C ASP A 74 -8.17 -14.79 -3.89
N SER A 75 -9.19 -14.49 -4.67
CA SER A 75 -10.27 -13.60 -4.27
C SER A 75 -11.12 -14.14 -3.12
N GLU A 76 -11.10 -15.43 -2.85
CA GLU A 76 -11.80 -16.03 -1.72
C GLU A 76 -11.22 -15.57 -0.38
N THR A 77 -9.94 -15.15 -0.35
CA THR A 77 -9.29 -14.62 0.86
C THR A 77 -9.92 -13.31 1.38
N PHE A 78 -10.62 -12.57 0.51
CA PHE A 78 -11.38 -11.38 0.88
C PHE A 78 -12.90 -11.52 0.63
N GLY A 79 -13.38 -12.76 0.49
CA GLY A 79 -14.81 -13.11 0.45
C GLY A 79 -15.49 -13.05 -0.91
N LEU A 80 -14.73 -12.90 -2.01
CA LEU A 80 -15.28 -12.96 -3.37
C LEU A 80 -15.09 -14.35 -3.95
N ALA A 81 -16.19 -15.14 -4.02
CA ALA A 81 -16.15 -16.49 -4.56
C ALA A 81 -15.83 -16.51 -6.07
N HIS A 82 -15.16 -17.56 -6.54
CA HIS A 82 -14.73 -17.68 -7.93
C HIS A 82 -15.91 -17.68 -8.91
N ASP A 83 -17.03 -18.30 -8.56
CA ASP A 83 -18.27 -18.33 -9.35
C ASP A 83 -19.06 -17.02 -9.33
N ALA A 84 -18.72 -16.10 -8.42
CA ALA A 84 -19.29 -14.76 -8.30
C ALA A 84 -18.42 -13.65 -8.95
N GLY A 85 -17.55 -14.02 -9.87
CA GLY A 85 -16.64 -13.09 -10.56
C GLY A 85 -15.28 -12.94 -9.86
N GLY A 86 -14.97 -13.83 -8.93
CA GLY A 86 -13.67 -13.91 -8.30
C GLY A 86 -12.61 -14.53 -9.21
N TYR A 87 -11.41 -14.66 -8.66
CA TYR A 87 -10.26 -15.16 -9.41
C TYR A 87 -9.26 -15.89 -8.51
N ARG A 88 -8.48 -16.76 -9.12
CA ARG A 88 -7.23 -17.27 -8.55
C ARG A 88 -6.14 -17.17 -9.61
N THR A 89 -5.11 -16.40 -9.35
CA THR A 89 -4.03 -16.15 -10.32
C THR A 89 -2.69 -16.04 -9.62
N THR A 90 -1.66 -16.46 -10.30
CA THR A 90 -0.27 -16.25 -9.86
C THR A 90 0.23 -14.94 -10.45
N VAL A 91 0.79 -14.08 -9.61
CA VAL A 91 1.41 -12.83 -10.00
C VAL A 91 2.88 -12.82 -9.60
N ASP A 92 3.70 -12.16 -10.40
CA ASP A 92 5.10 -11.96 -10.08
C ASP A 92 5.34 -10.58 -9.48
N TRP A 93 6.38 -10.44 -8.68
CA TRP A 93 6.85 -9.19 -8.09
C TRP A 93 5.75 -8.46 -7.30
N ALA A 94 5.08 -9.19 -6.40
CA ALA A 94 4.02 -8.63 -5.58
C ALA A 94 4.61 -7.93 -4.34
N THR A 95 4.38 -6.62 -4.23
CA THR A 95 4.81 -5.78 -3.10
C THR A 95 3.59 -5.35 -2.30
N GLN A 96 3.49 -5.80 -1.06
CA GLN A 96 2.32 -5.59 -0.20
C GLN A 96 2.17 -4.13 0.22
N MET A 97 0.90 -3.66 0.21
CA MET A 97 0.54 -2.32 0.66
C MET A 97 -0.53 -2.33 1.78
N SER A 98 -1.32 -3.40 1.92
CA SER A 98 -2.37 -3.49 2.94
C SER A 98 -2.57 -4.91 3.45
N TYR A 99 -3.23 -5.05 4.61
CA TYR A 99 -3.64 -6.35 5.16
C TYR A 99 -4.78 -6.98 4.35
N SER A 100 -5.66 -6.17 3.76
CA SER A 100 -6.75 -6.63 2.90
C SER A 100 -6.29 -7.17 1.54
N GLY A 101 -4.99 -7.13 1.24
CA GLY A 101 -4.44 -7.76 0.05
C GLY A 101 -4.28 -6.81 -1.14
N ILE A 102 -4.06 -5.52 -0.92
CA ILE A 102 -3.67 -4.58 -1.96
C ILE A 102 -2.15 -4.65 -2.17
N TYR A 103 -1.74 -4.90 -3.41
CA TYR A 103 -0.35 -5.03 -3.83
C TYR A 103 -0.05 -4.16 -5.05
N VAL A 104 1.20 -3.74 -5.20
CA VAL A 104 1.76 -3.41 -6.53
C VAL A 104 2.32 -4.70 -7.11
N HIS A 105 1.90 -5.10 -8.31
CA HIS A 105 2.34 -6.37 -8.89
C HIS A 105 2.39 -6.35 -10.42
N SER A 106 3.09 -7.32 -11.00
CA SER A 106 3.11 -7.60 -12.43
C SER A 106 1.72 -8.00 -12.93
N ALA A 107 1.24 -7.32 -13.97
CA ALA A 107 -0.04 -7.63 -14.62
C ALA A 107 0.10 -7.57 -16.16
N PRO A 108 0.77 -8.57 -16.78
CA PRO A 108 0.99 -8.58 -18.23
C PRO A 108 -0.30 -8.65 -19.05
N TRP A 109 -1.39 -9.18 -18.47
CA TRP A 109 -2.70 -9.27 -19.13
C TRP A 109 -3.45 -7.93 -19.24
N SER A 110 -3.03 -6.90 -18.51
CA SER A 110 -3.68 -5.59 -18.48
C SER A 110 -2.77 -4.42 -18.86
N VAL A 111 -1.68 -4.68 -19.57
CA VAL A 111 -0.74 -3.63 -20.01
C VAL A 111 -1.44 -2.53 -20.83
N TRP A 112 -2.43 -2.91 -21.65
CA TRP A 112 -3.25 -1.97 -22.42
C TRP A 112 -4.04 -0.98 -21.56
N ALA A 113 -4.32 -1.32 -20.31
CA ALA A 113 -5.09 -0.50 -19.36
C ALA A 113 -4.20 0.45 -18.55
N GLN A 114 -2.93 0.09 -18.36
CA GLN A 114 -1.99 0.87 -17.56
C GLN A 114 -1.74 2.25 -18.19
N GLY A 115 -1.94 3.29 -17.39
CA GLY A 115 -1.92 4.68 -17.85
C GLY A 115 -3.22 5.15 -18.53
N ASN A 116 -4.25 4.29 -18.62
CA ASN A 116 -5.48 4.57 -19.35
C ASN A 116 -6.75 4.33 -18.51
N THR A 117 -6.96 3.12 -18.00
CA THR A 117 -8.19 2.75 -17.28
C THR A 117 -7.90 1.80 -16.12
N ASN A 118 -8.86 1.67 -15.20
CA ASN A 118 -8.78 0.81 -14.03
C ASN A 118 -9.44 -0.55 -14.29
N THR A 119 -8.76 -1.65 -13.91
CA THR A 119 -9.23 -3.00 -14.27
C THR A 119 -9.11 -4.03 -13.14
N SER A 120 -8.38 -3.71 -12.05
CA SER A 120 -8.13 -4.66 -10.95
C SER A 120 -9.28 -4.73 -9.93
N HIS A 121 -9.11 -5.54 -8.90
CA HIS A 121 -9.98 -5.61 -7.73
C HIS A 121 -9.41 -4.85 -6.51
N GLY A 122 -8.61 -3.79 -6.76
CA GLY A 122 -8.00 -2.95 -5.74
C GLY A 122 -6.49 -2.82 -5.86
N CYS A 123 -5.81 -3.80 -6.44
CA CYS A 123 -4.35 -3.79 -6.63
C CYS A 123 -3.89 -2.74 -7.66
N VAL A 124 -2.62 -2.42 -7.60
CA VAL A 124 -1.92 -1.54 -8.54
C VAL A 124 -1.22 -2.41 -9.59
N ASN A 125 -1.83 -2.53 -10.77
CA ASN A 125 -1.30 -3.26 -11.89
C ASN A 125 -0.25 -2.45 -12.64
N VAL A 126 0.92 -3.04 -12.86
CA VAL A 126 2.02 -2.46 -13.65
C VAL A 126 2.62 -3.50 -14.59
N THR A 127 3.50 -3.08 -15.51
CA THR A 127 4.22 -4.02 -16.37
C THR A 127 5.14 -4.92 -15.54
N PRO A 128 5.51 -6.13 -16.02
CA PRO A 128 6.45 -7.02 -15.31
C PRO A 128 7.76 -6.34 -14.95
N GLU A 129 8.34 -5.60 -15.87
CA GLU A 129 9.58 -4.85 -15.66
C GLU A 129 9.41 -3.73 -14.60
N ALA A 130 8.28 -3.04 -14.62
CA ALA A 130 8.01 -1.99 -13.65
C ALA A 130 7.74 -2.57 -12.24
N ALA A 131 7.08 -3.73 -12.13
CA ALA A 131 6.85 -4.42 -10.86
C ALA A 131 8.16 -4.88 -10.23
N GLN A 132 9.05 -5.49 -11.01
CA GLN A 132 10.38 -5.88 -10.58
C GLN A 132 11.17 -4.66 -10.08
N TRP A 133 11.26 -3.62 -10.90
CA TRP A 133 11.96 -2.39 -10.55
C TRP A 133 11.40 -1.75 -9.28
N PHE A 134 10.07 -1.75 -9.11
CA PHE A 134 9.41 -1.20 -7.93
C PHE A 134 9.81 -1.98 -6.68
N GLN A 135 9.73 -3.32 -6.70
CA GLN A 135 10.10 -4.18 -5.59
C GLN A 135 11.60 -4.05 -5.22
N GLU A 136 12.48 -3.94 -6.22
CA GLU A 136 13.93 -3.73 -5.98
C GLU A 136 14.25 -2.35 -5.40
N THR A 137 13.40 -1.34 -5.68
CA THR A 137 13.62 0.07 -5.30
C THR A 137 12.99 0.42 -3.96
N MET A 138 11.72 0.02 -3.75
CA MET A 138 10.98 0.26 -2.52
C MET A 138 11.37 -0.77 -1.46
N LYS A 139 11.34 -0.36 -0.20
CA LYS A 139 11.68 -1.25 0.93
C LYS A 139 10.56 -1.23 1.95
N ARG A 140 10.47 -2.29 2.74
CA ARG A 140 9.55 -2.35 3.88
C ARG A 140 9.65 -1.08 4.71
N GLY A 141 8.52 -0.43 4.96
CA GLY A 141 8.43 0.85 5.67
C GLY A 141 8.42 2.08 4.77
N ASP A 142 8.76 1.97 3.49
CA ASP A 142 8.59 3.07 2.52
C ASP A 142 7.12 3.39 2.28
N VAL A 143 6.83 4.61 1.86
CA VAL A 143 5.46 5.12 1.78
C VAL A 143 4.94 5.15 0.35
N VAL A 144 3.73 4.65 0.17
CA VAL A 144 2.94 4.86 -1.07
C VAL A 144 1.74 5.74 -0.74
N ARG A 145 1.54 6.80 -1.50
CA ARG A 145 0.36 7.66 -1.41
C ARG A 145 -0.52 7.46 -2.63
N VAL A 146 -1.78 7.09 -2.41
CA VAL A 146 -2.82 6.97 -3.45
C VAL A 146 -3.82 8.09 -3.27
N PHE A 147 -4.23 8.74 -4.36
CA PHE A 147 -5.24 9.79 -4.35
C PHE A 147 -5.98 9.89 -5.70
N ASN A 148 -7.08 10.64 -5.70
CA ASN A 148 -7.97 10.83 -6.85
C ASN A 148 -8.64 9.55 -7.36
N THR A 149 -8.78 8.52 -6.51
CA THR A 149 -9.69 7.39 -6.78
C THR A 149 -11.11 7.75 -6.31
N TYR A 150 -12.10 6.96 -6.72
CA TYR A 150 -13.47 7.09 -6.20
C TYR A 150 -13.67 6.32 -4.88
N GLY A 151 -12.66 5.56 -4.45
CA GLY A 151 -12.68 4.82 -3.20
C GLY A 151 -12.64 5.72 -1.97
N GLU A 152 -13.09 5.16 -0.85
CA GLU A 152 -13.01 5.80 0.46
C GLU A 152 -11.54 6.01 0.89
N THR A 153 -11.36 6.68 2.02
CA THR A 153 -10.05 6.75 2.66
C THR A 153 -9.69 5.37 3.23
N LEU A 154 -8.45 4.93 3.01
CA LEU A 154 -7.93 3.69 3.54
C LEU A 154 -8.14 3.61 5.04
N ASN A 155 -8.74 2.51 5.50
CA ASN A 155 -8.93 2.26 6.92
C ASN A 155 -7.56 2.20 7.63
N ALA A 156 -7.45 2.87 8.77
CA ALA A 156 -6.22 2.91 9.56
C ALA A 156 -5.74 1.50 9.97
N LEU A 157 -6.65 0.57 10.21
CA LEU A 157 -6.32 -0.82 10.58
C LEU A 157 -5.87 -1.68 9.38
N ASP A 158 -6.01 -1.20 8.15
CA ASP A 158 -5.65 -1.94 6.94
C ASP A 158 -4.30 -1.52 6.34
N GLY A 159 -3.85 -0.31 6.58
CA GLY A 159 -2.75 0.33 5.84
C GLY A 159 -1.33 -0.02 6.31
N LEU A 160 -1.10 -1.11 7.03
CA LEU A 160 0.20 -1.51 7.60
C LEU A 160 0.85 -0.43 8.49
N GLY A 161 0.05 0.52 8.99
CA GLY A 161 0.46 1.60 9.87
C GLY A 161 -0.66 2.62 10.06
N ASP A 162 -0.59 3.41 11.12
CA ASP A 162 -1.67 4.31 11.57
C ASP A 162 -1.68 5.67 10.85
N TRP A 163 -1.07 5.77 9.68
CA TRP A 163 -0.81 7.03 8.97
C TRP A 163 -2.06 7.73 8.42
N ASN A 164 -3.20 7.04 8.39
CA ASN A 164 -4.50 7.58 7.98
C ASN A 164 -5.38 7.98 9.17
N MET A 165 -4.92 7.75 10.39
CA MET A 165 -5.55 8.21 11.62
C MET A 165 -5.07 9.61 11.99
N SER A 166 -5.95 10.47 12.50
CA SER A 166 -5.54 11.78 12.99
C SER A 166 -4.73 11.63 14.30
N TRP A 167 -3.84 12.57 14.58
CA TRP A 167 -3.10 12.58 15.85
C TRP A 167 -4.04 12.62 17.06
N ASP A 168 -5.11 13.40 16.97
CA ASP A 168 -6.11 13.54 18.04
C ASP A 168 -6.82 12.21 18.34
N GLU A 169 -7.05 11.41 17.31
CA GLU A 169 -7.65 10.09 17.46
C GLU A 169 -6.64 9.07 17.99
N TRP A 170 -5.45 9.03 17.40
CA TRP A 170 -4.39 8.12 17.78
C TRP A 170 -3.92 8.33 19.22
N SER A 171 -3.81 9.59 19.66
CA SER A 171 -3.35 9.94 20.99
C SER A 171 -4.36 9.69 22.11
N LYS A 172 -5.65 9.47 21.80
CA LYS A 172 -6.70 9.21 22.83
C LYS A 172 -6.43 7.98 23.72
N GLY A 173 -5.66 7.02 23.21
CA GLY A 173 -5.22 5.84 23.96
C GLY A 173 -3.97 6.05 24.80
N ASN A 174 -3.34 7.22 24.73
CA ASN A 174 -2.12 7.51 25.46
C ASN A 174 -2.45 8.02 26.86
N THR A 175 -2.03 7.30 27.89
CA THR A 175 -2.28 7.66 29.30
C THR A 175 -1.60 8.97 29.71
N ASP A 176 -0.55 9.38 29.00
CA ASP A 176 0.19 10.64 29.27
C ASP A 176 -0.51 11.88 28.69
N ALA A 177 -1.51 11.72 27.84
CA ALA A 177 -2.27 12.84 27.25
C ALA A 177 -3.24 13.52 28.25
N ASN A 178 -3.36 12.98 29.48
CA ASN A 178 -4.22 13.50 30.53
C ASN A 178 -3.45 14.06 31.76
N GLN A 179 -2.16 14.35 31.63
CA GLN A 179 -1.35 15.02 32.67
C GLN A 179 -0.99 16.44 32.30
#